data_02af21404819715b21e326d2d2e78bb6
#
_entry.id   02af21404819715b21e326d2d2e78bb6
#
_cell.length_a   1.000
_cell.length_b   1.000
_cell.length_c   1.000
_cell.angle_alpha   90.00
_cell.angle_beta   90.00
_cell.angle_gamma   90.00
#
_symmetry.space_group_name_H-M   'P 1'
#
loop_
_entity.id
_entity.type
_entity.pdbx_description
1 polymer ?
#
loop_
_entity_poly.entity_id
_entity_poly.type
_entity_poly.pdbx_seq_one_letter_code
_entity_poly.pdbx_strand_id
1 'polypeptide(L)'
;SNRRFLNSEDNATQAATEIGADVCILDRQSEVAVLRGDVVPEGKYAGRRVYNAGINLTHLYYGKIPFLWFLIRDMGFVNKMLRGLARPDVAPDEVAGDSIEKLWISAVETFAIGGGCQILLATDFNIAGRDAYMTLPARKEGIIPAMANLRLSRFVGDRLARQAIMYERRIECDSEVGRMICDEVVAPDEIDATIVRVIDRLTGSGAVGAIGNRRALRLGVE
;
A
#
# COMPACT_ATOMS: atom_id res chain seq x y z
N SER A 1 -11.38 -8.07 4.65
CA SER A 1 -10.27 -8.29 5.58
C SER A 1 -10.15 -9.78 5.95
N ASN A 2 -8.93 -10.24 6.22
CA ASN A 2 -8.64 -11.62 6.63
C ASN A 2 -8.08 -11.65 8.06
N ARG A 3 -8.92 -11.31 9.04
CA ARG A 3 -8.53 -11.13 10.45
C ARG A 3 -7.83 -12.34 11.05
N ARG A 4 -8.28 -13.54 10.68
CA ARG A 4 -7.71 -14.81 11.18
C ARG A 4 -6.25 -15.00 10.79
N PHE A 5 -5.84 -14.47 9.63
CA PHE A 5 -4.49 -14.57 9.10
C PHE A 5 -3.78 -13.20 9.07
N LEU A 6 -4.03 -12.36 10.07
CA LEU A 6 -3.39 -11.05 10.24
C LEU A 6 -3.52 -10.16 9.00
N ASN A 7 -4.70 -10.17 8.38
CA ASN A 7 -4.99 -9.45 7.13
C ASN A 7 -4.04 -9.80 5.98
N SER A 8 -3.58 -11.05 5.90
CA SER A 8 -2.80 -11.54 4.77
C SER A 8 -3.65 -11.65 3.49
N GLU A 9 -2.96 -11.57 2.36
CA GLU A 9 -3.56 -11.59 1.04
C GLU A 9 -3.67 -13.02 0.48
N ASP A 10 -4.81 -13.35 -0.10
CA ASP A 10 -5.09 -14.58 -0.82
C ASP A 10 -6.09 -14.33 -1.96
N ASN A 11 -6.53 -15.38 -2.65
CA ASN A 11 -7.44 -15.23 -3.80
C ASN A 11 -8.73 -14.47 -3.45
N ALA A 12 -9.31 -14.75 -2.28
CA ALA A 12 -10.57 -14.11 -1.88
C ALA A 12 -10.37 -12.63 -1.51
N THR A 13 -9.29 -12.32 -0.79
CA THR A 13 -8.98 -10.94 -0.42
C THR A 13 -8.54 -10.11 -1.61
N GLN A 14 -7.83 -10.70 -2.58
CA GLN A 14 -7.43 -10.01 -3.81
C GLN A 14 -8.66 -9.54 -4.59
N ALA A 15 -9.61 -10.43 -4.87
CA ALA A 15 -10.82 -10.07 -5.61
C ALA A 15 -11.63 -8.97 -4.88
N ALA A 16 -11.77 -9.09 -3.55
CA ALA A 16 -12.45 -8.09 -2.74
C ALA A 16 -11.73 -6.72 -2.74
N THR A 17 -10.39 -6.72 -2.70
CA THR A 17 -9.60 -5.49 -2.74
C THR A 17 -9.65 -4.82 -4.12
N GLU A 18 -9.64 -5.62 -5.18
CA GLU A 18 -9.81 -5.14 -6.56
C GLU A 18 -11.13 -4.40 -6.74
N ILE A 19 -12.25 -5.02 -6.33
CA ILE A 19 -13.57 -4.40 -6.37
C ILE A 19 -13.61 -3.15 -5.48
N GLY A 20 -13.03 -3.23 -4.28
CA GLY A 20 -12.99 -2.10 -3.36
C GLY A 20 -12.22 -0.92 -3.93
N ALA A 21 -11.10 -1.16 -4.62
CA ALA A 21 -10.34 -0.11 -5.29
C ALA A 21 -11.16 0.55 -6.41
N ASP A 22 -11.83 -0.24 -7.25
CA ASP A 22 -12.69 0.28 -8.31
C ASP A 22 -13.83 1.14 -7.75
N VAL A 23 -14.52 0.66 -6.71
CA VAL A 23 -15.60 1.41 -6.04
C VAL A 23 -15.07 2.73 -5.48
N CYS A 24 -13.92 2.72 -4.78
CA CYS A 24 -13.33 3.94 -4.24
C CYS A 24 -12.95 4.94 -5.35
N ILE A 25 -12.34 4.47 -6.45
CA ILE A 25 -11.93 5.35 -7.55
C ILE A 25 -13.14 5.97 -8.25
N LEU A 26 -14.19 5.19 -8.47
CA LEU A 26 -15.38 5.61 -9.20
C LEU A 26 -16.36 6.42 -8.34
N ASP A 27 -16.27 6.35 -7.01
CA ASP A 27 -17.10 7.16 -6.12
C ASP A 27 -16.77 8.64 -6.25
N ARG A 28 -17.72 9.42 -6.74
CA ARG A 28 -17.57 10.87 -6.94
C ARG A 28 -17.87 11.70 -5.69
N GLN A 29 -18.37 11.08 -4.62
CA GLN A 29 -18.72 11.79 -3.38
C GLN A 29 -17.51 11.90 -2.43
N SER A 30 -16.51 11.03 -2.59
CA SER A 30 -15.28 11.07 -1.82
C SER A 30 -14.08 11.50 -2.67
N GLU A 31 -13.18 12.28 -2.09
CA GLU A 31 -11.95 12.75 -2.74
C GLU A 31 -10.72 11.89 -2.38
N VAL A 32 -10.79 11.21 -1.24
CA VAL A 32 -9.67 10.42 -0.68
C VAL A 32 -10.16 9.04 -0.25
N ALA A 33 -9.36 8.02 -0.51
CA ALA A 33 -9.54 6.68 0.03
C ALA A 33 -8.50 6.40 1.12
N VAL A 34 -8.93 5.79 2.22
CA VAL A 34 -8.05 5.42 3.33
C VAL A 34 -7.94 3.90 3.42
N LEU A 35 -6.74 3.39 3.27
CA LEU A 35 -6.41 1.99 3.52
C LEU A 35 -6.00 1.80 4.97
N ARG A 36 -6.72 0.96 5.67
CA ARG A 36 -6.47 0.66 7.07
C ARG A 36 -6.65 -0.81 7.37
N GLY A 37 -5.85 -1.34 8.26
CA GLY A 37 -5.99 -2.70 8.73
C GLY A 37 -7.23 -2.90 9.60
N ASP A 38 -7.68 -4.15 9.71
CA ASP A 38 -8.78 -4.52 10.59
C ASP A 38 -8.27 -5.00 11.95
N VAL A 39 -9.13 -4.96 12.96
CA VAL A 39 -8.82 -5.39 14.32
C VAL A 39 -8.71 -6.91 14.36
N VAL A 40 -7.59 -7.42 14.85
CA VAL A 40 -7.36 -8.86 15.05
C VAL A 40 -8.09 -9.32 16.32
N PRO A 41 -8.92 -10.36 16.24
CA PRO A 41 -9.74 -10.77 17.39
C PRO A 41 -8.98 -11.55 18.46
N GLU A 42 -7.88 -12.23 18.12
CA GLU A 42 -7.18 -13.16 19.02
C GLU A 42 -5.67 -13.21 18.76
N GLY A 43 -4.93 -13.86 19.66
CA GLY A 43 -3.49 -14.06 19.55
C GLY A 43 -2.67 -12.85 19.98
N LYS A 44 -1.39 -12.81 19.57
CA LYS A 44 -0.41 -11.80 19.99
C LYS A 44 -0.85 -10.35 19.68
N TYR A 45 -1.65 -10.16 18.66
CA TYR A 45 -2.11 -8.85 18.19
C TYR A 45 -3.59 -8.60 18.47
N ALA A 46 -4.20 -9.36 19.37
CA ALA A 46 -5.59 -9.18 19.74
C ALA A 46 -5.89 -7.73 20.14
N GLY A 47 -6.99 -7.19 19.62
CA GLY A 47 -7.42 -5.81 19.84
C GLY A 47 -6.66 -4.76 19.05
N ARG A 48 -5.60 -5.13 18.33
CA ARG A 48 -4.83 -4.20 17.47
C ARG A 48 -5.26 -4.30 16.01
N ARG A 49 -5.20 -3.18 15.31
CA ARG A 49 -5.33 -3.17 13.84
C ARG A 49 -4.02 -3.61 13.21
N VAL A 50 -4.08 -4.65 12.39
CA VAL A 50 -2.95 -5.13 11.59
C VAL A 50 -3.17 -4.70 10.15
N TYR A 51 -2.24 -3.91 9.61
CA TYR A 51 -2.39 -3.37 8.27
C TYR A 51 -2.40 -4.48 7.22
N ASN A 52 -1.31 -5.21 7.07
CA ASN A 52 -1.21 -6.31 6.12
C ASN A 52 0.01 -7.20 6.42
N ALA A 53 -0.19 -8.50 6.54
CA ALA A 53 0.87 -9.48 6.78
C ALA A 53 1.50 -10.05 5.48
N GLY A 54 1.19 -9.48 4.32
CA GLY A 54 1.64 -9.99 3.03
C GLY A 54 0.82 -11.18 2.54
N ILE A 55 1.39 -11.96 1.65
CA ILE A 55 0.74 -13.13 1.07
C ILE A 55 0.45 -14.19 2.14
N ASN A 56 -0.68 -14.87 2.02
CA ASN A 56 -1.04 -15.99 2.89
C ASN A 56 -0.11 -17.18 2.62
N LEU A 57 0.94 -17.33 3.43
CA LEU A 57 1.96 -18.37 3.28
C LEU A 57 1.39 -19.78 3.36
N THR A 58 0.34 -19.99 4.14
CA THR A 58 -0.36 -21.28 4.20
C THR A 58 -0.98 -21.63 2.85
N HIS A 59 -1.64 -20.67 2.20
CA HIS A 59 -2.19 -20.87 0.87
C HIS A 59 -1.10 -21.01 -0.19
N LEU A 60 -0.01 -20.28 -0.07
CA LEU A 60 1.14 -20.40 -0.96
C LEU A 60 1.77 -21.81 -0.86
N TYR A 61 2.03 -22.27 0.36
CA TYR A 61 2.62 -23.60 0.63
C TYR A 61 1.77 -24.74 0.05
N TYR A 62 0.45 -24.65 0.16
CA TYR A 62 -0.46 -25.66 -0.39
C TYR A 62 -0.80 -25.46 -1.89
N GLY A 63 -0.07 -24.62 -2.60
CA GLY A 63 -0.25 -24.40 -4.04
C GLY A 63 -1.60 -23.75 -4.41
N LYS A 64 -2.28 -23.11 -3.46
CA LYS A 64 -3.57 -22.44 -3.70
C LYS A 64 -3.43 -21.08 -4.37
N ILE A 65 -2.21 -20.53 -4.40
CA ILE A 65 -1.92 -19.25 -5.04
C ILE A 65 -1.15 -19.51 -6.34
N PRO A 66 -1.80 -19.34 -7.50
CA PRO A 66 -1.15 -19.54 -8.79
C PRO A 66 -0.17 -18.40 -9.11
N PHE A 67 0.76 -18.64 -10.02
CA PHE A 67 1.72 -17.61 -10.46
C PHE A 67 1.04 -16.33 -10.96
N LEU A 68 -0.05 -16.47 -11.73
CA LEU A 68 -0.81 -15.32 -12.25
C LEU A 68 -1.39 -14.42 -11.15
N TRP A 69 -1.58 -14.93 -9.93
CA TRP A 69 -2.06 -14.15 -8.80
C TRP A 69 -1.20 -12.91 -8.54
N PHE A 70 0.12 -13.07 -8.60
CA PHE A 70 1.07 -11.96 -8.39
C PHE A 70 0.93 -10.88 -9.47
N LEU A 71 0.81 -11.30 -10.73
CA LEU A 71 0.63 -10.37 -11.85
C LEU A 71 -0.71 -9.63 -11.76
N ILE A 72 -1.80 -10.35 -11.52
CA ILE A 72 -3.13 -9.76 -11.39
C ILE A 72 -3.16 -8.77 -10.20
N ARG A 73 -2.52 -9.11 -9.09
CA ARG A 73 -2.41 -8.22 -7.93
C ARG A 73 -1.69 -6.92 -8.26
N ASP A 74 -0.50 -7.04 -8.82
CA ASP A 74 0.39 -5.88 -9.02
C ASP A 74 -0.10 -4.99 -10.18
N MET A 75 -0.59 -5.58 -11.27
CA MET A 75 -1.17 -4.86 -12.41
C MET A 75 -2.62 -4.44 -12.16
N GLY A 76 -3.31 -5.08 -11.23
CA GLY A 76 -4.67 -4.73 -10.79
C GLY A 76 -4.66 -3.64 -9.71
N PHE A 77 -5.16 -3.96 -8.51
CA PHE A 77 -5.46 -2.95 -7.50
C PHE A 77 -4.25 -2.10 -7.08
N VAL A 78 -3.03 -2.66 -7.03
CA VAL A 78 -1.83 -1.87 -6.68
C VAL A 78 -1.54 -0.82 -7.75
N ASN A 79 -1.63 -1.20 -9.02
CA ASN A 79 -1.47 -0.27 -10.13
C ASN A 79 -2.60 0.76 -10.20
N LYS A 80 -3.85 0.35 -9.94
CA LYS A 80 -5.01 1.25 -9.87
C LYS A 80 -4.85 2.30 -8.76
N MET A 81 -4.32 1.94 -7.61
CA MET A 81 -4.00 2.90 -6.55
C MET A 81 -2.97 3.91 -7.02
N LEU A 82 -1.96 3.49 -7.78
CA LEU A 82 -0.91 4.36 -8.27
C LEU A 82 -1.34 5.23 -9.45
N ARG A 83 -2.06 4.66 -10.42
CA ARG A 83 -2.33 5.29 -11.73
C ARG A 83 -3.80 5.63 -11.98
N GLY A 84 -4.71 5.11 -11.14
CA GLY A 84 -6.14 5.20 -11.36
C GLY A 84 -6.65 4.18 -12.40
N LEU A 85 -7.86 4.43 -12.88
CA LEU A 85 -8.50 3.65 -13.94
C LEU A 85 -8.35 4.37 -15.26
N ALA A 86 -7.89 3.68 -16.30
CA ALA A 86 -7.85 4.19 -17.65
C ALA A 86 -9.28 4.54 -18.13
N ARG A 87 -9.40 5.60 -18.90
CA ARG A 87 -10.66 5.91 -19.55
C ARG A 87 -10.88 4.99 -20.74
N PRO A 88 -12.14 4.70 -21.10
CA PRO A 88 -12.44 3.78 -22.22
C PRO A 88 -11.94 4.25 -23.58
N ASP A 89 -11.69 5.56 -23.73
CA ASP A 89 -11.23 6.21 -24.96
C ASP A 89 -9.70 6.38 -25.04
N VAL A 90 -8.98 5.96 -23.99
CA VAL A 90 -7.50 6.00 -23.98
C VAL A 90 -6.95 4.73 -24.61
N ALA A 91 -5.96 4.86 -25.49
CA ALA A 91 -5.28 3.71 -26.09
C ALA A 91 -4.55 2.88 -25.02
N PRO A 92 -4.56 1.53 -25.11
CA PRO A 92 -3.95 0.67 -24.10
C PRO A 92 -2.45 0.88 -23.89
N ASP A 93 -1.75 1.38 -24.89
CA ASP A 93 -0.31 1.67 -24.90
C ASP A 93 0.02 3.12 -24.54
N GLU A 94 -0.98 3.95 -24.26
CA GLU A 94 -0.77 5.34 -23.87
C GLU A 94 -0.43 5.43 -22.37
N VAL A 95 0.85 5.41 -22.07
CA VAL A 95 1.37 5.41 -20.69
C VAL A 95 0.99 6.67 -19.91
N ALA A 96 0.95 7.83 -20.57
CA ALA A 96 0.58 9.11 -20.00
C ALA A 96 -0.90 9.47 -20.18
N GLY A 97 -1.71 8.51 -20.63
CA GLY A 97 -3.13 8.70 -20.91
C GLY A 97 -3.94 9.17 -19.71
N ASP A 98 -5.07 9.82 -20.00
CA ASP A 98 -5.95 10.32 -18.95
C ASP A 98 -6.60 9.16 -18.16
N SER A 99 -6.65 9.32 -16.84
CA SER A 99 -7.17 8.32 -15.91
C SER A 99 -8.10 8.95 -14.88
N ILE A 100 -9.01 8.13 -14.36
CA ILE A 100 -9.83 8.48 -13.21
C ILE A 100 -9.05 8.11 -11.97
N GLU A 101 -8.63 9.11 -11.18
CA GLU A 101 -7.75 8.90 -10.03
C GLU A 101 -8.41 9.25 -8.71
N LYS A 102 -7.93 8.61 -7.65
CA LYS A 102 -8.27 8.89 -6.26
C LYS A 102 -6.98 9.10 -5.48
N LEU A 103 -6.98 9.99 -4.52
CA LEU A 103 -5.90 10.09 -3.53
C LEU A 103 -6.01 8.94 -2.53
N TRP A 104 -4.87 8.37 -2.16
CA TRP A 104 -4.81 7.20 -1.26
C TRP A 104 -3.94 7.49 -0.05
N ILE A 105 -4.51 7.27 1.13
CA ILE A 105 -3.78 7.31 2.41
C ILE A 105 -3.68 5.90 2.97
N SER A 106 -2.50 5.47 3.40
CA SER A 106 -2.31 4.26 4.20
C SER A 106 -2.14 4.60 5.67
N ALA A 107 -2.81 3.85 6.57
CA ALA A 107 -2.64 3.96 8.01
C ALA A 107 -2.11 2.64 8.58
N VAL A 108 -0.83 2.61 8.97
CA VAL A 108 -0.13 1.43 9.47
C VAL A 108 -0.05 1.47 10.99
N GLU A 109 -0.86 0.67 11.68
CA GLU A 109 -0.96 0.69 13.13
C GLU A 109 -0.13 -0.39 13.85
N THR A 110 0.32 -1.40 13.13
CA THR A 110 1.13 -2.48 13.71
C THR A 110 2.29 -2.85 12.79
N PHE A 111 2.00 -3.32 11.60
CA PHE A 111 3.03 -3.65 10.62
C PHE A 111 2.48 -3.73 9.19
N ALA A 112 3.38 -3.54 8.24
CA ALA A 112 3.21 -3.84 6.83
C ALA A 112 4.31 -4.81 6.39
N ILE A 113 3.94 -6.04 6.02
CA ILE A 113 4.89 -7.10 5.64
C ILE A 113 4.68 -7.46 4.16
N GLY A 114 5.76 -7.66 3.43
CA GLY A 114 5.73 -8.14 2.04
C GLY A 114 4.82 -7.31 1.15
N GLY A 115 3.68 -7.87 0.74
CA GLY A 115 2.65 -7.19 -0.05
C GLY A 115 2.13 -5.91 0.61
N GLY A 116 1.97 -5.89 1.93
CA GLY A 116 1.59 -4.69 2.67
C GLY A 116 2.60 -3.56 2.53
N CYS A 117 3.90 -3.87 2.57
CA CYS A 117 4.94 -2.86 2.33
C CYS A 117 4.90 -2.34 0.89
N GLN A 118 4.60 -3.19 -0.10
CA GLN A 118 4.46 -2.76 -1.51
C GLN A 118 3.32 -1.75 -1.70
N ILE A 119 2.21 -1.90 -0.97
CA ILE A 119 1.06 -0.99 -1.03
C ILE A 119 1.48 0.41 -0.56
N LEU A 120 2.29 0.53 0.50
CA LEU A 120 2.78 1.82 0.99
C LEU A 120 3.58 2.60 -0.07
N LEU A 121 4.23 1.88 -0.99
CA LEU A 121 4.99 2.49 -2.09
C LEU A 121 4.11 2.90 -3.28
N ALA A 122 2.81 2.66 -3.21
CA ALA A 122 1.82 2.99 -4.23
C ALA A 122 0.80 4.04 -3.77
N THR A 123 0.67 4.26 -2.47
CA THR A 123 -0.22 5.26 -1.89
C THR A 123 0.45 6.64 -1.82
N ASP A 124 -0.36 7.69 -1.72
CA ASP A 124 0.09 9.08 -1.81
C ASP A 124 0.58 9.63 -0.49
N PHE A 125 0.09 9.07 0.63
CA PHE A 125 0.45 9.50 1.97
C PHE A 125 0.40 8.32 2.95
N ASN A 126 1.41 8.16 3.77
CA ASN A 126 1.52 7.07 4.73
C ASN A 126 1.58 7.61 6.16
N ILE A 127 0.59 7.23 6.97
CA ILE A 127 0.55 7.50 8.41
C ILE A 127 0.92 6.21 9.13
N ALA A 128 1.81 6.28 10.11
CA ALA A 128 2.20 5.10 10.87
C ALA A 128 2.14 5.34 12.38
N GLY A 129 1.79 4.29 13.12
CA GLY A 129 1.99 4.24 14.55
C GLY A 129 3.50 4.18 14.87
N ARG A 130 3.92 4.86 15.94
CA ARG A 130 5.32 4.92 16.37
C ARG A 130 5.95 3.54 16.62
N ASP A 131 5.14 2.57 17.04
CA ASP A 131 5.54 1.19 17.30
C ASP A 131 5.34 0.26 16.09
N ALA A 132 4.95 0.80 14.94
CA ALA A 132 4.76 0.05 13.71
C ALA A 132 6.08 -0.19 12.97
N TYR A 133 6.10 -1.24 12.15
CA TYR A 133 7.27 -1.58 11.34
C TYR A 133 6.91 -2.13 9.96
N MET A 134 7.91 -2.12 9.08
CA MET A 134 7.86 -2.67 7.74
C MET A 134 8.94 -3.72 7.54
N THR A 135 8.67 -4.77 6.73
CA THR A 135 9.67 -5.75 6.32
C THR A 135 9.30 -6.42 5.00
N LEU A 136 10.31 -6.85 4.26
CA LEU A 136 10.17 -7.52 2.95
C LEU A 136 10.87 -8.90 2.98
N PRO A 137 10.33 -9.91 3.68
CA PRO A 137 10.99 -11.20 3.88
C PRO A 137 10.91 -12.14 2.67
N ALA A 138 10.68 -11.62 1.47
CA ALA A 138 10.43 -12.37 0.25
C ALA A 138 11.54 -13.39 -0.09
N ARG A 139 12.80 -13.10 0.27
CA ARG A 139 13.92 -14.01 0.05
C ARG A 139 13.74 -15.34 0.80
N LYS A 140 13.24 -15.32 2.03
CA LYS A 140 12.95 -16.54 2.81
C LYS A 140 11.84 -17.38 2.20
N GLU A 141 10.90 -16.70 1.56
CA GLU A 141 9.74 -17.32 0.92
C GLU A 141 10.05 -17.81 -0.51
N GLY A 142 11.25 -17.56 -1.02
CA GLY A 142 11.63 -17.91 -2.40
C GLY A 142 10.89 -17.09 -3.47
N ILE A 143 10.40 -15.91 -3.13
CA ILE A 143 9.64 -15.02 -4.02
C ILE A 143 10.35 -13.67 -4.19
N ILE A 144 9.95 -12.93 -5.21
CA ILE A 144 10.46 -11.59 -5.51
C ILE A 144 9.38 -10.58 -5.14
N PRO A 145 9.69 -9.56 -4.32
CA PRO A 145 8.71 -8.55 -3.93
C PRO A 145 8.50 -7.51 -5.04
N ALA A 146 8.26 -7.97 -6.24
CA ALA A 146 7.96 -7.28 -7.49
C ALA A 146 8.00 -5.73 -7.44
N MET A 147 6.90 -5.08 -7.07
CA MET A 147 6.79 -3.62 -7.03
C MET A 147 7.74 -2.97 -6.03
N ALA A 148 8.11 -3.64 -4.93
CA ALA A 148 9.10 -3.10 -4.01
C ALA A 148 10.49 -3.05 -4.63
N ASN A 149 10.88 -4.01 -5.47
CA ASN A 149 12.14 -3.97 -6.20
C ASN A 149 12.24 -2.73 -7.11
N LEU A 150 11.13 -2.34 -7.71
CA LEU A 150 11.08 -1.21 -8.64
C LEU A 150 10.96 0.15 -7.95
N ARG A 151 10.34 0.20 -6.76
CA ARG A 151 9.95 1.45 -6.13
C ARG A 151 10.70 1.81 -4.85
N LEU A 152 11.09 0.83 -4.03
CA LEU A 152 11.67 1.10 -2.72
C LEU A 152 12.92 1.98 -2.78
N SER A 153 13.77 1.78 -3.78
CA SER A 153 14.99 2.58 -3.97
C SER A 153 14.73 4.07 -4.18
N ARG A 154 13.56 4.44 -4.66
CA ARG A 154 13.14 5.84 -4.84
C ARG A 154 12.82 6.54 -3.53
N PHE A 155 12.40 5.78 -2.52
CA PHE A 155 12.12 6.30 -1.18
C PHE A 155 13.37 6.34 -0.32
N VAL A 156 14.15 5.26 -0.31
CA VAL A 156 15.23 5.07 0.68
C VAL A 156 16.63 4.97 0.04
N GLY A 157 16.74 5.13 -1.26
CA GLY A 157 17.98 4.91 -2.00
C GLY A 157 18.32 3.42 -2.18
N ASP A 158 19.20 3.13 -3.16
CA ASP A 158 19.52 1.76 -3.57
C ASP A 158 20.12 0.91 -2.44
N ARG A 159 20.99 1.49 -1.61
CA ARG A 159 21.67 0.74 -0.55
C ARG A 159 20.72 0.22 0.52
N LEU A 160 19.80 1.04 0.97
CA LEU A 160 18.82 0.64 1.99
C LEU A 160 17.75 -0.28 1.40
N ALA A 161 17.36 -0.07 0.14
CA ALA A 161 16.46 -0.97 -0.57
C ALA A 161 17.05 -2.38 -0.68
N ARG A 162 18.35 -2.52 -1.03
CA ARG A 162 19.04 -3.82 -1.02
C ARG A 162 19.06 -4.47 0.35
N GLN A 163 19.33 -3.71 1.40
CA GLN A 163 19.30 -4.24 2.77
C GLN A 163 17.90 -4.73 3.16
N ALA A 164 16.84 -3.98 2.84
CA ALA A 164 15.48 -4.36 3.13
C ALA A 164 15.06 -5.63 2.38
N ILE A 165 15.41 -5.74 1.08
CA ILE A 165 14.95 -6.84 0.22
C ILE A 165 15.87 -8.05 0.33
N MET A 166 17.19 -7.86 0.26
CA MET A 166 18.15 -8.97 0.19
C MET A 166 18.56 -9.50 1.57
N TYR A 167 18.54 -8.64 2.61
CA TYR A 167 18.91 -9.01 3.98
C TYR A 167 17.72 -8.97 4.95
N GLU A 168 16.50 -8.71 4.43
CA GLU A 168 15.27 -8.70 5.23
C GLU A 168 15.34 -7.71 6.40
N ARG A 169 16.04 -6.59 6.19
CA ARG A 169 16.15 -5.55 7.20
C ARG A 169 14.77 -5.08 7.60
N ARG A 170 14.43 -5.22 8.86
CA ARG A 170 13.25 -4.61 9.45
C ARG A 170 13.45 -3.10 9.52
N ILE A 171 12.43 -2.36 9.11
CA ILE A 171 12.39 -0.90 9.12
C ILE A 171 11.34 -0.49 10.14
N GLU A 172 11.77 0.08 11.26
CA GLU A 172 10.84 0.69 12.23
C GLU A 172 10.30 1.97 11.61
N CYS A 173 8.97 2.19 11.67
CA CYS A 173 8.35 3.37 11.07
C CYS A 173 8.88 4.67 11.70
N ASP A 174 9.24 4.66 12.99
CA ASP A 174 9.81 5.82 13.71
C ASP A 174 11.33 5.99 13.51
N SER A 175 11.98 5.17 12.69
CA SER A 175 13.39 5.36 12.32
C SER A 175 13.55 6.41 11.22
N GLU A 176 14.76 6.93 11.04
CA GLU A 176 15.09 7.83 9.92
C GLU A 176 14.70 7.20 8.56
N VAL A 177 14.98 5.92 8.36
CA VAL A 177 14.62 5.19 7.13
C VAL A 177 13.10 5.00 7.02
N GLY A 178 12.42 4.71 8.14
CA GLY A 178 10.96 4.57 8.17
C GLY A 178 10.25 5.87 7.78
N ARG A 179 10.78 7.00 8.23
CA ARG A 179 10.27 8.35 7.91
C ARG A 179 10.54 8.81 6.47
N MET A 180 11.32 8.06 5.71
CA MET A 180 11.42 8.24 4.25
C MET A 180 10.23 7.59 3.49
N ILE A 181 9.49 6.69 4.15
CA ILE A 181 8.33 6.00 3.58
C ILE A 181 7.04 6.47 4.25
N CYS A 182 7.09 6.73 5.57
CA CYS A 182 5.94 7.20 6.34
C CYS A 182 6.04 8.72 6.52
N ASP A 183 5.07 9.43 5.98
CA ASP A 183 5.03 10.91 6.00
C ASP A 183 4.77 11.45 7.40
N GLU A 184 3.93 10.75 8.18
CA GLU A 184 3.68 11.06 9.58
C GLU A 184 3.76 9.81 10.45
N VAL A 185 4.49 9.92 11.57
CA VAL A 185 4.60 8.87 12.58
C VAL A 185 4.16 9.42 13.91
N VAL A 186 3.06 8.87 14.43
CA VAL A 186 2.35 9.41 15.61
C VAL A 186 2.10 8.32 16.65
N ALA A 187 1.65 8.69 17.84
CA ALA A 187 1.21 7.70 18.81
C ALA A 187 -0.01 6.93 18.30
N PRO A 188 -0.18 5.65 18.67
CA PRO A 188 -1.27 4.81 18.14
C PRO A 188 -2.67 5.38 18.34
N ASP A 189 -2.90 6.10 19.43
CA ASP A 189 -4.17 6.78 19.75
C ASP A 189 -4.40 8.08 18.97
N GLU A 190 -3.38 8.61 18.30
CA GLU A 190 -3.46 9.80 17.46
C GLU A 190 -3.78 9.51 15.98
N ILE A 191 -3.76 8.25 15.57
CA ILE A 191 -3.93 7.85 14.15
C ILE A 191 -5.24 8.38 13.56
N ASP A 192 -6.37 8.25 14.27
CA ASP A 192 -7.68 8.69 13.77
C ASP A 192 -7.71 10.21 13.54
N ALA A 193 -7.24 10.98 14.49
CA ALA A 193 -7.17 12.44 14.37
C ALA A 193 -6.20 12.87 13.25
N THR A 194 -5.10 12.12 13.10
CA THR A 194 -4.11 12.38 12.04
C THR A 194 -4.69 12.11 10.66
N ILE A 195 -5.45 11.02 10.48
CA ILE A 195 -6.13 10.73 9.20
C ILE A 195 -7.04 11.89 8.81
N VAL A 196 -7.89 12.36 9.73
CA VAL A 196 -8.79 13.49 9.47
C VAL A 196 -8.01 14.73 9.06
N ARG A 197 -7.00 15.11 9.84
CA ARG A 197 -6.16 16.27 9.56
C ARG A 197 -5.43 16.19 8.21
N VAL A 198 -4.94 15.00 7.83
CA VAL A 198 -4.28 14.80 6.54
C VAL A 198 -5.27 14.91 5.40
N ILE A 199 -6.47 14.35 5.53
CA ILE A 199 -7.54 14.50 4.54
C ILE A 199 -7.86 15.98 4.34
N ASP A 200 -8.14 16.72 5.42
CA ASP A 200 -8.46 18.16 5.36
C ASP A 200 -7.34 18.95 4.67
N ARG A 201 -6.09 18.62 4.94
CA ARG A 201 -4.93 19.27 4.33
C ARG A 201 -4.79 18.96 2.85
N LEU A 202 -5.05 17.71 2.43
CA LEU A 202 -4.96 17.29 1.03
C LEU A 202 -6.11 17.84 0.18
N THR A 203 -7.28 18.02 0.77
CA THR A 203 -8.52 18.41 0.05
C THR A 203 -8.96 19.85 0.30
N GLY A 204 -8.33 20.57 1.21
CA GLY A 204 -8.73 21.93 1.61
C GLY A 204 -8.80 22.96 0.50
N SER A 205 -8.11 22.72 -0.63
CA SER A 205 -8.22 23.53 -1.86
C SER A 205 -8.81 22.71 -3.03
N GLY A 206 -9.46 21.59 -2.73
CA GLY A 206 -9.94 20.59 -3.68
C GLY A 206 -8.86 19.61 -4.12
N ALA A 207 -9.25 18.35 -4.39
CA ALA A 207 -8.33 17.28 -4.75
C ALA A 207 -7.70 17.43 -6.15
N VAL A 208 -8.27 18.26 -7.03
CA VAL A 208 -7.81 18.39 -8.43
C VAL A 208 -6.34 18.80 -8.52
N GLY A 209 -5.92 19.78 -7.71
CA GLY A 209 -4.53 20.21 -7.68
C GLY A 209 -3.57 19.13 -7.18
N ALA A 210 -3.96 18.40 -6.15
CA ALA A 210 -3.19 17.28 -5.62
C ALA A 210 -3.05 16.15 -6.65
N ILE A 211 -4.13 15.78 -7.33
CA ILE A 211 -4.13 14.76 -8.40
C ILE A 211 -3.25 15.19 -9.58
N GLY A 212 -3.34 16.46 -10.00
CA GLY A 212 -2.49 17.00 -11.07
C GLY A 212 -0.98 16.91 -10.72
N ASN A 213 -0.60 17.30 -9.51
CA ASN A 213 0.79 17.19 -9.04
C ASN A 213 1.24 15.72 -8.93
N ARG A 214 0.37 14.83 -8.43
CA ARG A 214 0.62 13.40 -8.39
C ARG A 214 0.96 12.84 -9.79
N ARG A 215 0.21 13.21 -10.81
CA ARG A 215 0.49 12.83 -12.21
C ARG A 215 1.84 13.34 -12.67
N ALA A 216 2.13 14.61 -12.43
CA ALA A 216 3.40 15.21 -12.82
C ALA A 216 4.61 14.53 -12.14
N LEU A 217 4.50 14.17 -10.87
CA LEU A 217 5.53 13.43 -10.14
C LEU A 217 5.78 12.03 -10.72
N ARG A 218 4.74 11.36 -11.25
CA ARG A 218 4.91 10.05 -11.89
C ARG A 218 5.64 10.13 -13.23
N LEU A 219 5.35 11.15 -14.06
CA LEU A 219 5.99 11.31 -15.39
C LEU A 219 7.51 11.35 -15.32
N GLY A 220 8.10 11.81 -14.22
CA GLY A 220 9.54 11.82 -14.02
C GLY A 220 10.15 10.45 -13.63
N VAL A 221 9.35 9.40 -13.53
CA VAL A 221 9.74 8.09 -12.97
C VAL A 221 9.28 6.89 -13.81
N GLU A 222 8.59 7.12 -14.89
CA GLU A 222 8.08 6.09 -15.83
C GLU A 222 8.97 5.93 -17.07
#